data_f0c8e1c962b2b0f0f6b38eb8586907b4
#
_entry.id   f0c8e1c962b2b0f0f6b38eb8586907b4
#
_cell.length_a   1.000
_cell.length_b   1.000
_cell.length_c   1.000
_cell.angle_alpha   90.00
_cell.angle_beta   90.00
_cell.angle_gamma   90.00
#
_symmetry.space_group_name_H-M   'P 1'
#
loop_
_entity.id
_entity.type
_entity.pdbx_description
1 polymer ?
#
loop_
_entity_poly.entity_id
_entity_poly.type
_entity_poly.pdbx_seq_one_letter_code
_entity_poly.pdbx_strand_id
1 'polypeptide(L)'
;IAKRLYNGITKLSKIYQSIYTPIQGEIAKLLGDLEDGVMFHAEVFMKDHNLSQNILNYINQRYNGKYGRSHNSLQEIKARIKETDFGNEDSVISFVCDMENVITSELESAENRVPKRQEFYDFIFGLKYIGVNFKLRMGKRSLEELSPGERGIVLLIFYLALSKENKPIIIDQPEDNLDNQSVYSKLVPCICRAKQKRQVIIVTHNPNIAVACDAEQIVFCEKTAIQMK
;
A
#
# COMPACT_ATOMS: atom_id res chain seq x y z
N ILE A 1 21.75 7.24 16.90
CA ILE A 1 20.56 8.08 16.63
C ILE A 1 19.68 7.34 15.62
N ALA A 2 20.13 7.07 14.39
CA ALA A 2 19.35 6.44 13.32
C ALA A 2 18.66 5.15 13.76
N LYS A 3 19.38 4.24 14.43
CA LYS A 3 18.84 2.98 14.97
C LYS A 3 17.65 3.21 15.92
N ARG A 4 17.73 4.19 16.82
CA ARG A 4 16.63 4.54 17.73
C ARG A 4 15.41 5.11 16.99
N LEU A 5 15.64 5.93 15.97
CA LEU A 5 14.57 6.47 15.13
C LEU A 5 13.91 5.38 14.29
N TYR A 6 14.71 4.50 13.67
CA TYR A 6 14.18 3.38 12.91
C TYR A 6 13.31 2.45 13.78
N ASN A 7 13.75 2.14 14.99
CA ASN A 7 12.97 1.38 15.96
C ASN A 7 11.67 2.09 16.35
N GLY A 8 11.67 3.42 16.40
CA GLY A 8 10.45 4.24 16.58
C GLY A 8 9.48 4.07 15.42
N ILE A 9 9.97 4.14 14.18
CA ILE A 9 9.18 3.94 12.95
C ILE A 9 8.60 2.51 12.91
N THR A 10 9.40 1.51 13.23
CA THR A 10 8.95 0.10 13.30
C THR A 10 7.90 -0.12 14.38
N LYS A 11 8.05 0.52 15.56
CA LYS A 11 7.01 0.47 16.60
C LYS A 11 5.71 1.09 16.11
N LEU A 12 5.78 2.22 15.42
CA LEU A 12 4.61 2.87 14.82
C LEU A 12 3.92 1.93 13.82
N SER A 13 4.67 1.27 12.93
CA SER A 13 4.14 0.27 12.00
C SER A 13 3.40 -0.85 12.75
N LYS A 14 3.96 -1.38 13.83
CA LYS A 14 3.33 -2.42 14.67
C LYS A 14 2.04 -1.93 15.35
N ILE A 15 2.02 -0.70 15.85
CA ILE A 15 0.81 -0.09 16.45
C ILE A 15 -0.30 -0.01 15.39
N TYR A 16 0.02 0.50 14.21
CA TYR A 16 -0.95 0.54 13.13
C TYR A 16 -1.44 -0.86 12.75
N GLN A 17 -0.54 -1.84 12.64
CA GLN A 17 -0.94 -3.23 12.37
C GLN A 17 -1.92 -3.74 13.43
N SER A 18 -1.70 -3.43 14.72
CA SER A 18 -2.58 -3.86 15.81
C SER A 18 -3.97 -3.21 15.76
N ILE A 19 -4.08 -1.98 15.27
CA ILE A 19 -5.37 -1.30 15.09
C ILE A 19 -6.23 -2.03 14.04
N TYR A 20 -5.59 -2.60 13.01
CA TYR A 20 -6.30 -3.31 11.94
C TYR A 20 -6.51 -4.82 12.22
N THR A 21 -5.91 -5.37 13.26
CA THR A 21 -6.10 -6.79 13.64
C THR A 21 -7.59 -7.16 13.84
N PRO A 22 -8.42 -6.36 14.52
CA PRO A 22 -9.86 -6.66 14.64
C PRO A 22 -10.59 -6.66 13.30
N ILE A 23 -10.23 -5.74 12.39
CA ILE A 23 -10.80 -5.66 11.03
C ILE A 23 -10.41 -6.90 10.23
N GLN A 24 -9.17 -7.36 10.37
CA GLN A 24 -8.70 -8.58 9.74
C GLN A 24 -9.54 -9.80 10.16
N GLY A 25 -9.95 -9.87 11.44
CA GLY A 25 -10.85 -10.91 11.92
C GLY A 25 -12.25 -10.85 11.28
N GLU A 26 -12.80 -9.66 11.05
CA GLU A 26 -14.08 -9.52 10.34
C GLU A 26 -13.94 -9.83 8.84
N ILE A 27 -12.84 -9.44 8.22
CA ILE A 27 -12.52 -9.83 6.83
C ILE A 27 -12.47 -11.35 6.70
N ALA A 28 -11.78 -12.04 7.60
CA ALA A 28 -11.70 -13.50 7.59
C ALA A 28 -13.09 -14.16 7.73
N LYS A 29 -13.97 -13.61 8.56
CA LYS A 29 -15.37 -14.08 8.67
C LYS A 29 -16.17 -13.87 7.37
N LEU A 30 -15.94 -12.77 6.66
CA LEU A 30 -16.61 -12.49 5.38
C LEU A 30 -16.10 -13.36 4.24
N LEU A 31 -14.82 -13.70 4.24
CA LEU A 31 -14.19 -14.51 3.19
C LEU A 31 -14.32 -16.02 3.45
N GLY A 32 -14.37 -16.45 4.72
CA GLY A 32 -14.32 -17.86 5.11
C GLY A 32 -13.04 -18.54 4.63
N ASP A 33 -13.17 -19.74 4.03
CA ASP A 33 -12.06 -20.57 3.56
C ASP A 33 -11.52 -20.17 2.17
N LEU A 34 -11.74 -18.92 1.72
CA LEU A 34 -11.18 -18.47 0.45
C LEU A 34 -9.66 -18.43 0.54
N GLU A 35 -8.98 -19.15 -0.35
CA GLU A 35 -7.50 -19.27 -0.38
C GLU A 35 -6.78 -17.93 -0.50
N ASP A 36 -7.37 -16.96 -1.21
CA ASP A 36 -6.84 -15.62 -1.40
C ASP A 36 -7.45 -14.65 -0.38
N GLY A 37 -7.07 -14.78 0.90
CA GLY A 37 -7.52 -13.86 1.95
C GLY A 37 -7.12 -12.41 1.67
N VAL A 38 -8.05 -11.47 1.94
CA VAL A 38 -7.73 -10.03 1.95
C VAL A 38 -7.03 -9.68 3.24
N MET A 39 -5.81 -9.13 3.13
CA MET A 39 -4.97 -8.77 4.27
C MET A 39 -4.60 -7.30 4.22
N PHE A 40 -4.64 -6.68 5.39
CA PHE A 40 -4.08 -5.35 5.61
C PHE A 40 -2.64 -5.49 6.11
N HIS A 41 -1.71 -4.88 5.41
CA HIS A 41 -0.29 -4.94 5.73
C HIS A 41 0.30 -3.55 5.94
N ALA A 42 0.97 -3.35 7.07
CA ALA A 42 1.73 -2.13 7.35
C ALA A 42 3.21 -2.42 7.09
N GLU A 43 3.83 -1.67 6.20
CA GLU A 43 5.24 -1.83 5.85
C GLU A 43 6.01 -0.52 6.02
N VAL A 44 7.27 -0.63 6.43
CA VAL A 44 8.21 0.49 6.43
C VAL A 44 8.79 0.62 5.02
N PHE A 45 8.78 1.80 4.46
CA PHE A 45 9.21 2.04 3.08
C PHE A 45 9.89 3.40 2.91
N MET A 46 10.60 3.57 1.81
CA MET A 46 11.14 4.86 1.40
C MET A 46 10.04 5.70 0.75
N LYS A 47 9.68 6.83 1.39
CA LYS A 47 8.63 7.74 0.92
C LYS A 47 9.14 8.89 0.05
N ASP A 48 10.45 9.18 0.08
CA ASP A 48 11.04 10.29 -0.69
C ASP A 48 11.52 9.81 -2.05
N HIS A 49 10.68 9.96 -3.08
CA HIS A 49 11.00 9.58 -4.45
C HIS A 49 12.20 10.36 -5.04
N ASN A 50 12.56 11.50 -4.45
CA ASN A 50 13.68 12.32 -4.87
C ASN A 50 14.91 12.18 -3.97
N LEU A 51 14.96 11.13 -3.13
CA LEU A 51 16.03 10.91 -2.15
C LEU A 51 17.44 11.05 -2.76
N SER A 52 17.67 10.46 -3.94
CA SER A 52 18.97 10.54 -4.62
C SER A 52 19.37 11.98 -4.97
N GLN A 53 18.43 12.77 -5.45
CA GLN A 53 18.69 14.17 -5.78
C GLN A 53 18.87 15.00 -4.50
N ASN A 54 18.08 14.72 -3.48
CA ASN A 54 18.18 15.41 -2.19
C ASN A 54 19.53 15.15 -1.52
N ILE A 55 20.05 13.92 -1.57
CA ILE A 55 21.41 13.60 -1.11
C ILE A 55 22.45 14.37 -1.93
N LEU A 56 22.33 14.35 -3.26
CA LEU A 56 23.28 14.99 -4.16
C LEU A 56 23.37 16.50 -3.95
N ASN A 57 22.27 17.16 -3.57
CA ASN A 57 22.22 18.59 -3.30
C ASN A 57 23.10 19.03 -2.11
N TYR A 58 23.43 18.12 -1.19
CA TYR A 58 24.35 18.40 -0.09
C TYR A 58 25.81 18.21 -0.48
N ILE A 59 26.09 17.48 -1.59
CA ILE A 59 27.45 17.12 -2.01
C ILE A 59 27.94 18.13 -3.04
N ASN A 60 29.11 18.70 -2.80
CA ASN A 60 29.73 19.62 -3.75
C ASN A 60 30.24 18.89 -5.00
N GLN A 61 29.57 19.08 -6.11
CA GLN A 61 29.86 18.44 -7.38
C GLN A 61 31.19 18.86 -8.03
N ARG A 62 31.88 19.84 -7.47
CA ARG A 62 33.19 20.29 -8.00
C ARG A 62 34.37 19.47 -7.47
N TYR A 63 34.14 18.63 -6.45
CA TYR A 63 35.18 17.82 -5.82
C TYR A 63 35.34 16.44 -6.47
N ASN A 64 36.56 15.95 -6.51
CA ASN A 64 36.85 14.57 -6.90
C ASN A 64 36.55 13.62 -5.73
N GLY A 65 35.95 12.47 -6.01
CA GLY A 65 35.66 11.46 -5.02
C GLY A 65 34.27 10.87 -5.18
N LYS A 66 33.90 9.95 -4.30
CA LYS A 66 32.63 9.25 -4.37
C LYS A 66 31.48 10.24 -4.33
N TYR A 67 30.59 10.17 -5.31
CA TYR A 67 29.44 11.07 -5.54
C TYR A 67 29.78 12.55 -5.85
N GLY A 68 31.05 12.86 -6.15
CA GLY A 68 31.47 14.21 -6.54
C GLY A 68 31.44 14.42 -8.05
N ARG A 69 32.56 14.85 -8.63
CA ARG A 69 32.72 15.27 -10.05
C ARG A 69 32.47 14.15 -11.09
N SER A 70 32.16 12.94 -10.68
CA SER A 70 31.80 11.83 -11.56
C SER A 70 30.50 12.11 -12.30
N HIS A 71 30.47 11.89 -13.61
CA HIS A 71 29.24 11.99 -14.42
C HIS A 71 28.15 10.99 -13.99
N ASN A 72 28.48 10.03 -13.13
CA ASN A 72 27.60 8.94 -12.70
C ASN A 72 27.11 9.08 -11.24
N SER A 73 27.45 10.17 -10.51
CA SER A 73 27.15 10.30 -9.09
C SER A 73 25.67 10.07 -8.74
N LEU A 74 24.76 10.63 -9.55
CA LEU A 74 23.33 10.42 -9.37
C LEU A 74 22.92 8.95 -9.59
N GLN A 75 23.53 8.28 -10.57
CA GLN A 75 23.26 6.87 -10.87
C GLN A 75 23.78 5.96 -9.77
N GLU A 76 24.96 6.25 -9.22
CA GLU A 76 25.55 5.50 -8.11
C GLU A 76 24.70 5.61 -6.85
N ILE A 77 24.21 6.82 -6.51
CA ILE A 77 23.30 7.01 -5.38
C ILE A 77 21.98 6.27 -5.62
N LYS A 78 21.41 6.35 -6.85
CA LYS A 78 20.19 5.61 -7.20
C LYS A 78 20.39 4.11 -7.08
N ALA A 79 21.53 3.57 -7.54
CA ALA A 79 21.85 2.15 -7.41
C ALA A 79 21.91 1.75 -5.94
N ARG A 80 22.60 2.52 -5.10
CA ARG A 80 22.70 2.24 -3.66
C ARG A 80 21.35 2.29 -2.95
N ILE A 81 20.49 3.25 -3.31
CA ILE A 81 19.11 3.33 -2.79
C ILE A 81 18.32 2.10 -3.22
N LYS A 82 18.43 1.66 -4.47
CA LYS A 82 17.73 0.49 -4.99
C LYS A 82 18.15 -0.83 -4.30
N GLU A 83 19.43 -0.94 -3.93
CA GLU A 83 19.96 -2.08 -3.18
C GLU A 83 19.55 -2.09 -1.71
N THR A 84 19.08 -0.95 -1.19
CA THR A 84 18.70 -0.81 0.21
C THR A 84 17.28 -1.30 0.45
N ASP A 85 17.13 -2.30 1.30
CA ASP A 85 15.82 -2.68 1.84
C ASP A 85 15.47 -1.75 3.02
N PHE A 86 14.62 -0.77 2.76
CA PHE A 86 14.17 0.19 3.78
C PHE A 86 13.24 -0.44 4.82
N GLY A 87 12.73 -1.65 4.61
CA GLY A 87 12.00 -2.43 5.60
C GLY A 87 12.89 -3.16 6.60
N ASN A 88 14.21 -3.22 6.36
CA ASN A 88 15.18 -3.92 7.19
C ASN A 88 16.10 -2.94 7.92
N GLU A 89 16.20 -3.07 9.26
CA GLU A 89 17.01 -2.17 10.11
C GLU A 89 18.48 -2.18 9.69
N ASP A 90 19.08 -3.36 9.53
CA ASP A 90 20.51 -3.46 9.26
C ASP A 90 20.86 -2.90 7.87
N SER A 91 19.96 -3.09 6.89
CA SER A 91 20.12 -2.52 5.55
C SER A 91 20.07 -0.98 5.57
N VAL A 92 19.14 -0.40 6.34
CA VAL A 92 19.03 1.05 6.52
C VAL A 92 20.26 1.61 7.24
N ILE A 93 20.73 0.95 8.31
CA ILE A 93 21.92 1.40 9.03
C ILE A 93 23.15 1.31 8.13
N SER A 94 23.30 0.24 7.35
CA SER A 94 24.38 0.14 6.35
C SER A 94 24.33 1.30 5.34
N PHE A 95 23.13 1.64 4.82
CA PHE A 95 22.96 2.78 3.93
C PHE A 95 23.38 4.10 4.60
N VAL A 96 22.96 4.33 5.84
CA VAL A 96 23.32 5.55 6.61
C VAL A 96 24.82 5.63 6.82
N CYS A 97 25.48 4.52 7.18
CA CYS A 97 26.94 4.47 7.35
C CYS A 97 27.69 4.72 6.03
N ASP A 98 27.18 4.18 4.92
CA ASP A 98 27.79 4.46 3.62
C ASP A 98 27.69 5.94 3.23
N MET A 99 26.58 6.60 3.55
CA MET A 99 26.44 8.04 3.33
C MET A 99 27.35 8.85 4.26
N GLU A 100 27.54 8.43 5.51
CA GLU A 100 28.50 9.05 6.44
C GLU A 100 29.93 8.90 5.95
N ASN A 101 30.34 7.74 5.45
CA ASN A 101 31.67 7.46 4.92
C ASN A 101 32.04 8.39 3.74
N VAL A 102 31.06 8.87 2.98
CA VAL A 102 31.30 9.88 1.94
C VAL A 102 31.88 11.17 2.49
N ILE A 103 31.51 11.52 3.73
CA ILE A 103 31.99 12.75 4.39
C ILE A 103 33.32 12.50 5.07
N THR A 104 33.51 11.30 5.68
CA THR A 104 34.63 11.04 6.58
C THR A 104 35.84 10.42 5.89
N SER A 105 35.71 9.88 4.68
CA SER A 105 36.73 9.10 4.00
C SER A 105 38.00 9.89 3.58
N GLU A 106 37.99 11.23 3.64
CA GLU A 106 39.14 12.09 3.32
C GLU A 106 39.14 13.31 4.23
N LEU A 107 39.93 13.26 5.31
CA LEU A 107 39.94 14.23 6.38
C LEU A 107 40.27 15.69 5.96
N GLU A 108 41.13 15.90 4.95
CA GLU A 108 41.54 17.23 4.53
C GLU A 108 40.56 17.99 3.62
N SER A 109 39.63 17.31 2.98
CA SER A 109 38.69 17.91 2.00
C SER A 109 37.22 17.88 2.43
N ALA A 110 36.94 17.33 3.61
CA ALA A 110 35.57 17.06 4.05
C ALA A 110 34.70 18.31 4.19
N GLU A 111 35.26 19.46 4.60
CA GLU A 111 34.51 20.72 4.72
C GLU A 111 34.06 21.27 3.36
N ASN A 112 34.90 21.04 2.36
CA ASN A 112 34.60 21.52 1.02
C ASN A 112 33.68 20.56 0.25
N ARG A 113 33.65 19.27 0.63
CA ARG A 113 32.83 18.25 0.00
C ARG A 113 31.37 18.36 0.36
N VAL A 114 31.05 18.57 1.63
CA VAL A 114 29.70 18.77 2.14
C VAL A 114 29.66 20.06 2.95
N PRO A 115 29.44 21.21 2.30
CA PRO A 115 29.49 22.54 2.95
C PRO A 115 28.47 22.68 4.10
N LYS A 116 27.35 21.98 4.00
CA LYS A 116 26.25 22.00 4.98
C LYS A 116 26.18 20.70 5.76
N ARG A 117 27.27 20.33 6.44
CA ARG A 117 27.38 19.04 7.15
C ARG A 117 26.28 18.78 8.15
N GLN A 118 25.96 19.76 8.99
CA GLN A 118 24.94 19.60 10.02
C GLN A 118 23.58 19.27 9.37
N GLU A 119 23.19 20.02 8.35
CA GLU A 119 21.94 19.76 7.63
C GLU A 119 21.94 18.39 6.95
N PHE A 120 23.08 17.96 6.40
CA PHE A 120 23.24 16.63 5.81
C PHE A 120 23.09 15.51 6.85
N TYR A 121 23.75 15.64 8.01
CA TYR A 121 23.60 14.69 9.11
C TYR A 121 22.15 14.66 9.61
N ASP A 122 21.53 15.80 9.81
CA ASP A 122 20.13 15.87 10.24
C ASP A 122 19.18 15.24 9.21
N PHE A 123 19.51 15.35 7.92
CA PHE A 123 18.75 14.70 6.85
C PHE A 123 18.95 13.19 6.84
N ILE A 124 20.20 12.71 6.80
CA ILE A 124 20.51 11.27 6.66
C ILE A 124 20.16 10.50 7.94
N PHE A 125 20.60 10.97 9.11
CA PHE A 125 20.34 10.29 10.39
C PHE A 125 18.92 10.54 10.92
N GLY A 126 18.26 11.59 10.46
CA GLY A 126 16.88 11.91 10.84
C GLY A 126 15.84 10.98 10.22
N LEU A 127 16.22 10.15 9.23
CA LEU A 127 15.38 9.16 8.55
C LEU A 127 14.03 9.71 8.07
N LYS A 128 13.93 11.01 7.81
CA LYS A 128 12.68 11.66 7.38
C LYS A 128 12.18 11.19 6.01
N TYR A 129 13.06 10.54 5.25
CA TYR A 129 12.76 9.90 3.97
C TYR A 129 12.14 8.50 4.10
N ILE A 130 12.05 7.97 5.33
CA ILE A 130 11.38 6.69 5.63
C ILE A 130 9.99 6.98 6.20
N GLY A 131 9.05 6.16 5.88
CA GLY A 131 7.68 6.22 6.39
C GLY A 131 7.06 4.85 6.56
N VAL A 132 5.83 4.82 7.06
CA VAL A 132 5.00 3.64 7.12
C VAL A 132 3.91 3.75 6.07
N ASN A 133 3.76 2.73 5.25
CA ASN A 133 2.71 2.62 4.26
C ASN A 133 1.75 1.49 4.63
N PHE A 134 0.53 1.60 4.15
CA PHE A 134 -0.53 0.63 4.39
C PHE A 134 -0.98 0.10 3.04
N LYS A 135 -0.93 -1.22 2.90
CA LYS A 135 -1.34 -1.89 1.68
C LYS A 135 -2.42 -2.93 1.98
N LEU A 136 -3.48 -2.89 1.19
CA LEU A 136 -4.40 -4.00 1.06
C LEU A 136 -3.79 -4.99 0.06
N ARG A 137 -3.77 -6.26 0.44
CA ARG A 137 -3.31 -7.36 -0.40
C ARG A 137 -4.39 -8.44 -0.49
N MET A 138 -4.45 -9.11 -1.63
CA MET A 138 -5.23 -10.31 -1.81
C MET A 138 -4.26 -11.47 -2.08
N GLY A 139 -4.11 -12.35 -1.11
CA GLY A 139 -3.02 -13.31 -1.11
C GLY A 139 -1.64 -12.61 -1.12
N LYS A 140 -0.83 -12.89 -2.14
CA LYS A 140 0.50 -12.27 -2.31
C LYS A 140 0.47 -11.00 -3.16
N ARG A 141 -0.64 -10.70 -3.85
CA ARG A 141 -0.76 -9.58 -4.79
C ARG A 141 -1.20 -8.30 -4.08
N SER A 142 -0.56 -7.19 -4.43
CA SER A 142 -0.96 -5.86 -3.98
C SER A 142 -2.21 -5.37 -4.74
N LEU A 143 -2.90 -4.35 -4.21
CA LEU A 143 -4.10 -3.81 -4.85
C LEU A 143 -3.82 -3.31 -6.28
N GLU A 144 -2.61 -2.79 -6.54
CA GLU A 144 -2.19 -2.30 -7.84
C GLU A 144 -2.02 -3.41 -8.89
N GLU A 145 -1.72 -4.62 -8.43
CA GLU A 145 -1.52 -5.81 -9.28
C GLU A 145 -2.82 -6.57 -9.59
N LEU A 146 -3.92 -6.17 -8.94
CA LEU A 146 -5.23 -6.77 -9.16
C LEU A 146 -5.92 -6.15 -10.39
N SER A 147 -6.78 -6.95 -11.04
CA SER A 147 -7.69 -6.44 -12.06
C SER A 147 -8.69 -5.43 -11.49
N PRO A 148 -9.30 -4.57 -12.30
CA PRO A 148 -10.31 -3.62 -11.83
C PRO A 148 -11.44 -4.27 -11.04
N GLY A 149 -11.95 -5.42 -11.50
CA GLY A 149 -13.00 -6.17 -10.82
C GLY A 149 -12.53 -6.76 -9.49
N GLU A 150 -11.34 -7.38 -9.44
CA GLU A 150 -10.78 -7.90 -8.18
C GLU A 150 -10.57 -6.78 -7.16
N ARG A 151 -10.15 -5.58 -7.59
CA ARG A 151 -10.07 -4.40 -6.71
C ARG A 151 -11.42 -4.04 -6.12
N GLY A 152 -12.47 -4.07 -6.95
CA GLY A 152 -13.85 -3.83 -6.52
C GLY A 152 -14.28 -4.80 -5.42
N ILE A 153 -14.02 -6.09 -5.58
CA ILE A 153 -14.30 -7.12 -4.55
C ILE A 153 -13.53 -6.83 -3.26
N VAL A 154 -12.22 -6.57 -3.34
CA VAL A 154 -11.38 -6.29 -2.16
C VAL A 154 -11.91 -5.07 -1.40
N LEU A 155 -12.28 -4.01 -2.11
CA LEU A 155 -12.84 -2.80 -1.51
C LEU A 155 -14.22 -3.06 -0.89
N LEU A 156 -15.07 -3.84 -1.55
CA LEU A 156 -16.38 -4.24 -1.02
C LEU A 156 -16.23 -5.03 0.28
N ILE A 157 -15.36 -6.05 0.29
CA ILE A 157 -15.06 -6.86 1.47
C ILE A 157 -14.55 -5.98 2.61
N PHE A 158 -13.61 -5.09 2.31
CA PHE A 158 -13.04 -4.18 3.29
C PHE A 158 -14.10 -3.22 3.86
N TYR A 159 -14.95 -2.66 3.00
CA TYR A 159 -16.07 -1.81 3.43
C TYR A 159 -17.04 -2.57 4.35
N LEU A 160 -17.42 -3.79 3.98
CA LEU A 160 -18.32 -4.63 4.77
C LEU A 160 -17.71 -5.01 6.12
N ALA A 161 -16.40 -5.25 6.18
CA ALA A 161 -15.69 -5.56 7.42
C ALA A 161 -15.57 -4.36 8.36
N LEU A 162 -15.40 -3.14 7.80
CA LEU A 162 -15.32 -1.91 8.58
C LEU A 162 -16.68 -1.47 9.12
N SER A 163 -17.74 -1.70 8.35
CA SER A 163 -19.08 -1.24 8.69
C SER A 163 -19.68 -2.08 9.82
N LYS A 164 -19.64 -1.56 11.04
CA LYS A 164 -20.26 -2.18 12.22
C LYS A 164 -21.79 -1.98 12.28
N GLU A 165 -22.34 -1.14 11.42
CA GLU A 165 -23.77 -0.82 11.40
C GLU A 165 -24.53 -1.82 10.54
N ASN A 166 -25.72 -2.22 11.00
CA ASN A 166 -26.63 -3.09 10.26
C ASN A 166 -27.52 -2.31 9.27
N LYS A 167 -27.04 -1.17 8.77
CA LYS A 167 -27.76 -0.37 7.77
C LYS A 167 -27.84 -1.11 6.44
N PRO A 168 -28.93 -0.91 5.67
CA PRO A 168 -29.03 -1.42 4.31
C PRO A 168 -27.86 -0.95 3.45
N ILE A 169 -27.38 -1.82 2.58
CA ILE A 169 -26.35 -1.49 1.59
C ILE A 169 -26.91 -1.67 0.18
N ILE A 170 -26.62 -0.72 -0.69
CA ILE A 170 -26.92 -0.80 -2.11
C ILE A 170 -25.62 -1.03 -2.86
N ILE A 171 -25.58 -2.06 -3.67
CA ILE A 171 -24.41 -2.44 -4.48
C ILE A 171 -24.85 -2.39 -5.95
N ASP A 172 -24.23 -1.52 -6.72
CA ASP A 172 -24.53 -1.33 -8.13
C ASP A 172 -23.51 -2.06 -8.99
N GLN A 173 -23.99 -2.98 -9.81
CA GLN A 173 -23.22 -3.79 -10.76
C GLN A 173 -21.91 -4.37 -10.20
N PRO A 174 -21.96 -5.12 -9.07
CA PRO A 174 -20.76 -5.63 -8.43
C PRO A 174 -19.97 -6.64 -9.29
N GLU A 175 -20.60 -7.16 -10.33
CA GLU A 175 -20.01 -8.10 -11.29
C GLU A 175 -19.19 -7.44 -12.39
N ASP A 176 -19.26 -6.13 -12.55
CA ASP A 176 -18.56 -5.44 -13.63
C ASP A 176 -17.06 -5.68 -13.58
N ASN A 177 -16.50 -6.00 -14.75
CA ASN A 177 -15.07 -6.34 -14.92
C ASN A 177 -14.60 -7.60 -14.16
N LEU A 178 -15.52 -8.47 -13.73
CA LEU A 178 -15.22 -9.78 -13.16
C LEU A 178 -15.42 -10.89 -14.17
N ASP A 179 -14.56 -11.90 -14.12
CA ASP A 179 -14.82 -13.16 -14.77
C ASP A 179 -15.86 -13.96 -13.96
N ASN A 180 -16.56 -14.88 -14.63
CA ASN A 180 -17.59 -15.69 -14.00
C ASN A 180 -17.09 -16.49 -12.79
N GLN A 181 -15.85 -16.98 -12.83
CA GLN A 181 -15.27 -17.73 -11.72
C GLN A 181 -15.12 -16.82 -10.48
N SER A 182 -14.60 -15.61 -10.65
CA SER A 182 -14.47 -14.63 -9.56
C SER A 182 -15.82 -14.22 -9.00
N VAL A 183 -16.86 -14.08 -9.82
CA VAL A 183 -18.22 -13.80 -9.35
C VAL A 183 -18.69 -14.91 -8.41
N TYR A 184 -18.62 -16.18 -8.82
CA TYR A 184 -19.13 -17.29 -8.01
C TYR A 184 -18.25 -17.63 -6.82
N SER A 185 -16.92 -17.55 -6.96
CA SER A 185 -16.00 -17.97 -5.90
C SER A 185 -15.74 -16.89 -4.85
N LYS A 186 -15.86 -15.62 -5.19
CA LYS A 186 -15.50 -14.50 -4.29
C LYS A 186 -16.68 -13.58 -3.97
N LEU A 187 -17.37 -13.08 -5.00
CA LEU A 187 -18.44 -12.09 -4.82
C LEU A 187 -19.68 -12.68 -4.14
N VAL A 188 -20.21 -13.78 -4.67
CA VAL A 188 -21.42 -14.42 -4.15
C VAL A 188 -21.29 -14.83 -2.69
N PRO A 189 -20.22 -15.53 -2.24
CA PRO A 189 -20.05 -15.84 -0.82
C PRO A 189 -19.98 -14.61 0.09
N CYS A 190 -19.37 -13.53 -0.38
CA CYS A 190 -19.29 -12.28 0.37
C CYS A 190 -20.68 -11.65 0.57
N ILE A 191 -21.50 -11.60 -0.49
CA ILE A 191 -22.87 -11.09 -0.45
C ILE A 191 -23.76 -11.97 0.44
N CYS A 192 -23.71 -13.28 0.30
CA CYS A 192 -24.48 -14.22 1.11
C CYS A 192 -24.18 -14.11 2.62
N ARG A 193 -22.95 -13.83 3.00
CA ARG A 193 -22.59 -13.57 4.40
C ARG A 193 -23.04 -12.18 4.88
N ALA A 194 -22.94 -11.17 4.00
CA ALA A 194 -23.39 -9.82 4.34
C ALA A 194 -24.91 -9.76 4.59
N LYS A 195 -25.72 -10.46 3.78
CA LYS A 195 -27.17 -10.51 3.93
C LYS A 195 -27.66 -11.12 5.23
N GLN A 196 -26.85 -11.96 5.89
CA GLN A 196 -27.18 -12.50 7.21
C GLN A 196 -27.17 -11.44 8.31
N LYS A 197 -26.50 -10.30 8.10
CA LYS A 197 -26.35 -9.24 9.10
C LYS A 197 -27.12 -7.97 8.73
N ARG A 198 -27.45 -7.76 7.48
CA ARG A 198 -28.09 -6.53 6.98
C ARG A 198 -28.86 -6.76 5.68
N GLN A 199 -29.75 -5.87 5.36
CA GLN A 199 -30.39 -5.84 4.05
C GLN A 199 -29.36 -5.48 2.97
N VAL A 200 -29.31 -6.28 1.91
CA VAL A 200 -28.47 -6.04 0.73
C VAL A 200 -29.36 -5.85 -0.48
N ILE A 201 -29.22 -4.73 -1.16
CA ILE A 201 -29.93 -4.41 -2.40
C ILE A 201 -28.91 -4.40 -3.52
N ILE A 202 -29.08 -5.24 -4.53
CA ILE A 202 -28.15 -5.36 -5.65
C ILE A 202 -28.86 -4.88 -6.92
N VAL A 203 -28.23 -3.95 -7.62
CA VAL A 203 -28.58 -3.60 -8.99
C VAL A 203 -27.65 -4.39 -9.90
N THR A 204 -28.19 -5.22 -10.78
CA THR A 204 -27.40 -6.10 -11.66
C THR A 204 -28.10 -6.33 -12.98
N HIS A 205 -27.32 -6.51 -14.04
CA HIS A 205 -27.80 -7.00 -15.33
C HIS A 205 -27.59 -8.52 -15.49
N ASN A 206 -26.97 -9.17 -14.50
CA ASN A 206 -26.71 -10.62 -14.51
C ASN A 206 -27.72 -11.34 -13.62
N PRO A 207 -28.76 -12.01 -14.19
CA PRO A 207 -29.79 -12.70 -13.43
C PRO A 207 -29.23 -13.86 -12.59
N ASN A 208 -28.07 -14.40 -12.96
CA ASN A 208 -27.45 -15.50 -12.22
C ASN A 208 -26.98 -15.09 -10.83
N ILE A 209 -26.67 -13.80 -10.60
CA ILE A 209 -26.30 -13.30 -9.27
C ILE A 209 -27.49 -13.39 -8.33
N ALA A 210 -28.69 -13.03 -8.78
CA ALA A 210 -29.90 -13.13 -7.95
C ALA A 210 -30.13 -14.56 -7.47
N VAL A 211 -29.97 -15.54 -8.35
CA VAL A 211 -30.10 -16.98 -8.02
C VAL A 211 -28.97 -17.44 -7.12
N ALA A 212 -27.74 -17.13 -7.47
CA ALA A 212 -26.55 -17.58 -6.71
C ALA A 212 -26.47 -16.96 -5.31
N CYS A 213 -26.95 -15.73 -5.13
CA CYS A 213 -27.04 -15.06 -3.82
C CYS A 213 -28.30 -15.44 -3.04
N ASP A 214 -29.18 -16.32 -3.57
CA ASP A 214 -30.43 -16.71 -2.94
C ASP A 214 -31.24 -15.45 -2.55
N ALA A 215 -31.62 -14.66 -3.56
CA ALA A 215 -32.32 -13.39 -3.36
C ALA A 215 -33.77 -13.65 -2.90
N GLU A 216 -34.19 -13.02 -1.80
CA GLU A 216 -35.56 -13.12 -1.27
C GLU A 216 -36.58 -12.38 -2.13
N GLN A 217 -36.14 -11.37 -2.88
CA GLN A 217 -37.01 -10.60 -3.78
C GLN A 217 -36.25 -10.16 -5.01
N ILE A 218 -36.88 -10.26 -6.16
CA ILE A 218 -36.36 -9.79 -7.45
C ILE A 218 -37.34 -8.74 -7.98
N VAL A 219 -36.83 -7.56 -8.34
CA VAL A 219 -37.57 -6.49 -8.99
C VAL A 219 -37.05 -6.35 -10.41
N PHE A 220 -37.89 -6.64 -11.37
CA PHE A 220 -37.55 -6.47 -12.78
C PHE A 220 -37.91 -5.06 -13.22
N CYS A 221 -36.96 -4.34 -13.82
CA CYS A 221 -37.13 -2.99 -14.34
C CYS A 221 -37.02 -3.00 -15.87
N GLU A 222 -38.08 -2.60 -16.58
CA GLU A 222 -38.05 -2.47 -18.03
C GLU A 222 -38.25 -1.01 -18.44
N LYS A 223 -37.40 -0.54 -19.34
CA LYS A 223 -37.57 0.80 -19.94
C LYS A 223 -38.52 0.72 -21.11
N THR A 224 -39.77 1.10 -20.89
CA THR A 224 -40.74 1.31 -22.00
C THR A 224 -40.40 2.59 -22.76
N ALA A 225 -40.25 2.49 -24.07
CA ALA A 225 -40.09 3.66 -24.92
C ALA A 225 -41.33 4.54 -24.79
N ILE A 226 -41.20 5.73 -24.21
CA ILE A 226 -42.23 6.75 -24.25
C ILE A 226 -42.29 7.24 -25.72
N GLN A 227 -43.32 6.85 -26.46
CA GLN A 227 -43.61 7.49 -27.75
C GLN A 227 -43.96 8.97 -27.44
N MET A 228 -43.01 9.87 -27.72
CA MET A 228 -43.37 11.28 -27.81
C MET A 228 -44.33 11.44 -29.00
N LYS A 229 -45.58 11.77 -28.69
CA LYS A 229 -46.53 12.30 -29.67
C LYS A 229 -46.25 13.78 -29.88
#